data_478a09019354923c9ae35a3c355268c0
#
_entry.id   478a09019354923c9ae35a3c355268c0
#
_cell.length_a   1.000
_cell.length_b   1.000
_cell.length_c   1.000
_cell.angle_alpha   90.00
_cell.angle_beta   90.00
_cell.angle_gamma   90.00
#
_symmetry.space_group_name_H-M   'P 1'
#
loop_
_entity.id
_entity.type
_entity.pdbx_description
1 polymer ?
#
loop_
_entity_poly.entity_id
_entity_poly.type
_entity_poly.pdbx_seq_one_letter_code
_entity_poly.pdbx_strand_id
1 'polypeptide(L)'
;LASFLLNVLADVLTNNWDKNMAVRAVQMREFTSSNGPAFIKVGQGASIRPDILPAPYLEEMQKLQDRVPEFSSTEARKILERELGVPVGKAFESVESFDRPIAAASLGQVYKARLKGTGETVAVKIQRPKVLATVTRDLYVIRIILDLIG
;
A
#
# COMPACT_ATOMS: atom_id res chain seq x y z
N LEU A 1 0.36 -14.42 10.60
CA LEU A 1 0.99 -13.84 11.79
C LEU A 1 1.48 -14.92 12.75
N ALA A 2 0.59 -15.79 13.25
CA ALA A 2 0.96 -16.81 14.25
C ALA A 2 2.15 -17.68 13.79
N SER A 3 2.12 -18.20 12.56
CA SER A 3 3.22 -18.99 12.00
C SER A 3 4.53 -18.20 11.92
N PHE A 4 4.48 -16.93 11.51
CA PHE A 4 5.66 -16.06 11.46
C PHE A 4 6.27 -15.87 12.86
N LEU A 5 5.43 -15.51 13.85
CA LEU A 5 5.88 -15.30 15.23
C LEU A 5 6.45 -16.57 15.87
N LEU A 6 5.81 -17.72 15.64
CA LEU A 6 6.33 -19.01 16.11
C LEU A 6 7.69 -19.36 15.51
N ASN A 7 7.87 -19.09 14.24
CA ASN A 7 9.13 -19.30 13.56
C ASN A 7 10.24 -18.38 14.09
N VAL A 8 9.92 -17.10 14.31
CA VAL A 8 10.86 -16.14 14.92
C VAL A 8 11.25 -16.57 16.33
N LEU A 9 10.27 -16.97 17.14
CA LEU A 9 10.52 -17.46 18.50
C LEU A 9 11.41 -18.72 18.47
N ALA A 10 11.14 -19.68 17.59
CA ALA A 10 11.94 -20.88 17.42
C ALA A 10 13.39 -20.54 17.04
N ASP A 11 13.59 -19.58 16.11
CA ASP A 11 14.91 -19.15 15.70
C ASP A 11 15.70 -18.50 16.86
N VAL A 12 15.04 -17.71 17.70
CA VAL A 12 15.64 -17.11 18.89
C VAL A 12 16.02 -18.18 19.91
N LEU A 13 15.11 -19.11 20.20
CA LEU A 13 15.33 -20.19 21.19
C LEU A 13 16.41 -21.18 20.75
N THR A 14 16.56 -21.40 19.43
CA THR A 14 17.55 -22.33 18.88
C THR A 14 18.84 -21.64 18.44
N ASN A 15 19.00 -20.34 18.70
CA ASN A 15 20.16 -19.52 18.28
C ASN A 15 20.40 -19.55 16.77
N ASN A 16 19.33 -19.67 15.96
CA ASN A 16 19.38 -19.68 14.50
C ASN A 16 18.90 -18.35 13.88
N TRP A 17 18.74 -17.30 14.67
CA TRP A 17 18.21 -16.01 14.24
C TRP A 17 18.98 -15.43 13.02
N ASP A 18 20.30 -15.33 13.14
CA ASP A 18 21.12 -14.75 12.07
C ASP A 18 21.08 -15.60 10.79
N LYS A 19 21.10 -16.92 10.93
CA LYS A 19 21.03 -17.86 9.81
C LYS A 19 19.73 -17.75 9.02
N ASN A 20 18.62 -17.54 9.71
CA ASN A 20 17.28 -17.52 9.11
C ASN A 20 16.78 -16.11 8.82
N MET A 21 17.55 -15.07 9.14
CA MET A 21 17.12 -13.66 9.06
C MET A 21 16.58 -13.28 7.68
N ALA A 22 17.26 -13.68 6.59
CA ALA A 22 16.83 -13.39 5.24
C ALA A 22 15.46 -14.03 4.90
N VAL A 23 15.24 -15.28 5.33
CA VAL A 23 13.96 -15.97 5.12
C VAL A 23 12.84 -15.31 5.93
N ARG A 24 13.12 -14.90 7.16
CA ARG A 24 12.15 -14.19 8.02
C ARG A 24 11.83 -12.80 7.47
N ALA A 25 12.78 -12.10 6.86
CA ALA A 25 12.57 -10.83 6.20
C ALA A 25 11.58 -10.97 5.03
N VAL A 26 11.72 -12.00 4.18
CA VAL A 26 10.77 -12.31 3.11
C VAL A 26 9.37 -12.59 3.68
N GLN A 27 9.28 -13.43 4.71
CA GLN A 27 7.99 -13.75 5.35
C GLN A 27 7.32 -12.50 5.95
N MET A 28 8.10 -11.60 6.55
CA MET A 28 7.59 -10.33 7.07
C MET A 28 7.03 -9.45 5.95
N ARG A 29 7.73 -9.35 4.81
CA ARG A 29 7.24 -8.61 3.63
C ARG A 29 5.93 -9.20 3.10
N GLU A 30 5.86 -10.52 2.96
CA GLU A 30 4.64 -11.21 2.50
C GLU A 30 3.48 -11.00 3.45
N PHE A 31 3.71 -11.11 4.75
CA PHE A 31 2.73 -10.79 5.76
C PHE A 31 2.26 -9.33 5.63
N THR A 32 3.18 -8.38 5.54
CA THR A 32 2.88 -6.95 5.44
C THR A 32 2.08 -6.64 4.17
N SER A 33 2.45 -7.22 3.02
CA SER A 33 1.75 -6.99 1.75
C SER A 33 0.35 -7.60 1.71
N SER A 34 0.11 -8.70 2.41
CA SER A 34 -1.18 -9.42 2.41
C SER A 34 -2.22 -8.86 3.40
N ASN A 35 -1.80 -8.04 4.37
CA ASN A 35 -2.69 -7.57 5.44
C ASN A 35 -3.30 -6.17 5.22
N GLY A 36 -3.09 -5.57 4.07
CA GLY A 36 -3.79 -4.36 3.68
C GLY A 36 -2.95 -3.07 3.72
N PRO A 37 -3.55 -1.94 3.29
CA PRO A 37 -2.82 -0.69 3.03
C PRO A 37 -2.12 -0.09 4.25
N ALA A 38 -2.68 -0.25 5.46
CA ALA A 38 -2.06 0.28 6.68
C ALA A 38 -0.78 -0.47 7.02
N PHE A 39 -0.78 -1.81 6.90
CA PHE A 39 0.43 -2.62 7.10
C PHE A 39 1.51 -2.29 6.06
N ILE A 40 1.13 -2.09 4.80
CA ILE A 40 2.06 -1.64 3.75
C ILE A 40 2.68 -0.29 4.14
N LYS A 41 1.89 0.66 4.64
CA LYS A 41 2.40 1.97 5.09
C LYS A 41 3.34 1.87 6.27
N VAL A 42 3.03 1.03 7.25
CA VAL A 42 3.94 0.75 8.38
C VAL A 42 5.24 0.13 7.89
N GLY A 43 5.18 -0.88 7.01
CA GLY A 43 6.38 -1.49 6.41
C GLY A 43 7.22 -0.51 5.60
N GLN A 44 6.58 0.37 4.82
CA GLN A 44 7.26 1.45 4.09
C GLN A 44 7.96 2.44 5.05
N GLY A 45 7.30 2.82 6.14
CA GLY A 45 7.90 3.66 7.18
C GLY A 45 9.08 2.98 7.89
N ALA A 46 8.97 1.67 8.16
CA ALA A 46 10.04 0.90 8.77
C ALA A 46 11.25 0.69 7.83
N SER A 47 11.01 0.66 6.52
CA SER A 47 12.07 0.43 5.50
C SER A 47 13.16 1.50 5.45
N ILE A 48 12.91 2.68 6.00
CA ILE A 48 13.86 3.81 6.07
C ILE A 48 14.48 3.98 7.48
N ARG A 49 14.27 3.02 8.37
CA ARG A 49 14.70 3.09 9.77
C ARG A 49 15.71 1.96 10.08
N PRO A 50 17.00 2.15 9.78
CA PRO A 50 18.06 1.17 10.07
C PRO A 50 18.33 0.99 11.56
N ASP A 51 17.81 1.90 12.40
CA ASP A 51 17.83 1.81 13.86
C ASP A 51 16.79 0.83 14.42
N ILE A 52 15.78 0.45 13.63
CA ILE A 52 14.69 -0.44 14.05
C ILE A 52 14.86 -1.84 13.45
N LEU A 53 15.26 -1.92 12.18
CA LEU A 53 15.30 -3.19 11.44
C LEU A 53 16.71 -3.52 10.94
N PRO A 54 17.14 -4.79 11.08
CA PRO A 54 18.36 -5.29 10.43
C PRO A 54 18.33 -5.17 8.90
N ALA A 55 19.50 -5.09 8.27
CA ALA A 55 19.63 -4.86 6.83
C ALA A 55 18.78 -5.78 5.94
N PRO A 56 18.69 -7.12 6.13
CA PRO A 56 17.85 -7.97 5.31
C PRO A 56 16.35 -7.60 5.36
N TYR A 57 15.88 -7.15 6.52
CA TYR A 57 14.48 -6.68 6.65
C TYR A 57 14.26 -5.36 5.94
N LEU A 58 15.23 -4.43 6.01
CA LEU A 58 15.14 -3.15 5.30
C LEU A 58 15.02 -3.37 3.79
N GLU A 59 15.87 -4.24 3.23
CA GLU A 59 15.86 -4.58 1.80
C GLU A 59 14.50 -5.16 1.36
N GLU A 60 13.94 -6.08 2.15
CA GLU A 60 12.64 -6.65 1.83
C GLU A 60 11.48 -5.64 2.00
N MET A 61 11.52 -4.80 3.03
CA MET A 61 10.51 -3.78 3.24
C MET A 61 10.54 -2.67 2.17
N GLN A 62 11.71 -2.34 1.62
CA GLN A 62 11.84 -1.41 0.49
C GLN A 62 11.05 -1.88 -0.74
N LYS A 63 10.97 -3.19 -0.98
CA LYS A 63 10.19 -3.76 -2.08
C LYS A 63 8.69 -3.50 -1.98
N LEU A 64 8.19 -3.14 -0.79
CA LEU A 64 6.79 -2.69 -0.61
C LEU A 64 6.51 -1.33 -1.26
N GLN A 65 7.56 -0.58 -1.63
CA GLN A 65 7.39 0.73 -2.30
C GLN A 65 7.04 0.58 -3.78
N ASP A 66 7.37 -0.54 -4.41
CA ASP A 66 7.47 -0.62 -5.85
C ASP A 66 6.26 -1.19 -6.60
N ARG A 67 5.31 -1.89 -5.96
CA ARG A 67 4.19 -2.49 -6.73
C ARG A 67 2.96 -2.78 -5.90
N VAL A 68 2.08 -1.82 -5.82
CA VAL A 68 0.67 -2.11 -5.46
C VAL A 68 -0.11 -2.34 -6.76
N PRO A 69 -0.80 -3.49 -6.93
CA PRO A 69 -1.61 -3.74 -8.13
C PRO A 69 -2.62 -2.63 -8.38
N GLU A 70 -2.79 -2.27 -9.64
CA GLU A 70 -3.82 -1.33 -10.05
C GLU A 70 -5.22 -1.89 -9.73
N PHE A 71 -6.16 -1.03 -9.33
CA PHE A 71 -7.56 -1.39 -9.32
C PHE A 71 -8.23 -0.98 -10.63
N SER A 72 -9.39 -1.55 -10.92
CA SER A 72 -10.07 -1.40 -12.20
C SER A 72 -10.24 0.08 -12.61
N SER A 73 -9.80 0.42 -13.81
CA SER A 73 -9.99 1.75 -14.40
C SER A 73 -11.46 2.10 -14.58
N THR A 74 -12.32 1.10 -14.82
CA THR A 74 -13.77 1.28 -14.86
C THR A 74 -14.30 1.73 -13.49
N GLU A 75 -13.81 1.14 -12.41
CA GLU A 75 -14.18 1.54 -11.05
C GLU A 75 -13.61 2.92 -10.70
N ALA A 76 -12.38 3.20 -11.12
CA ALA A 76 -11.77 4.52 -10.94
C ALA A 76 -12.60 5.61 -11.61
N ARG A 77 -13.05 5.41 -12.84
CA ARG A 77 -13.93 6.37 -13.54
C ARG A 77 -15.26 6.56 -12.82
N LYS A 78 -15.91 5.50 -12.35
CA LYS A 78 -17.15 5.61 -11.57
C LYS A 78 -16.98 6.42 -10.28
N ILE A 79 -15.86 6.24 -9.58
CA ILE A 79 -15.53 7.02 -8.39
C ILE A 79 -15.35 8.48 -8.78
N LEU A 80 -14.58 8.77 -9.82
CA LEU A 80 -14.31 10.11 -10.29
C LEU A 80 -15.61 10.84 -10.68
N GLU A 81 -16.49 10.21 -11.46
CA GLU A 81 -17.78 10.78 -11.87
C GLU A 81 -18.68 11.05 -10.68
N ARG A 82 -18.71 10.16 -9.71
CA ARG A 82 -19.49 10.36 -8.47
C ARG A 82 -18.97 11.57 -7.67
N GLU A 83 -17.66 11.71 -7.54
CA GLU A 83 -17.05 12.81 -6.77
C GLU A 83 -17.16 14.16 -7.51
N LEU A 84 -17.07 14.16 -8.84
CA LEU A 84 -17.22 15.36 -9.66
C LEU A 84 -18.71 15.77 -9.84
N GLY A 85 -19.65 14.85 -9.69
CA GLY A 85 -21.07 15.07 -9.98
C GLY A 85 -21.38 15.19 -11.47
N VAL A 86 -20.41 14.95 -12.35
CA VAL A 86 -20.55 15.02 -13.82
C VAL A 86 -19.77 13.89 -14.48
N PRO A 87 -20.18 13.45 -15.70
CA PRO A 87 -19.40 12.50 -16.49
C PRO A 87 -17.97 12.99 -16.76
N VAL A 88 -17.00 12.06 -16.79
CA VAL A 88 -15.56 12.36 -17.03
C VAL A 88 -15.37 13.25 -18.27
N GLY A 89 -16.05 12.95 -19.39
CA GLY A 89 -15.93 13.71 -20.64
C GLY A 89 -16.51 15.15 -20.60
N LYS A 90 -17.16 15.53 -19.50
CA LYS A 90 -17.55 16.93 -19.25
C LYS A 90 -16.43 17.73 -18.60
N ALA A 91 -15.63 17.10 -17.75
CA ALA A 91 -14.54 17.73 -17.00
C ALA A 91 -13.19 17.64 -17.72
N PHE A 92 -12.95 16.56 -18.46
CA PHE A 92 -11.67 16.28 -19.13
C PHE A 92 -11.84 16.14 -20.64
N GLU A 93 -10.75 16.39 -21.38
CA GLU A 93 -10.75 16.34 -22.85
C GLU A 93 -10.89 14.90 -23.38
N SER A 94 -10.31 13.91 -22.67
CA SER A 94 -10.34 12.51 -23.07
C SER A 94 -10.69 11.61 -21.90
N VAL A 95 -11.62 10.69 -22.12
CA VAL A 95 -12.00 9.64 -21.17
C VAL A 95 -10.93 8.55 -21.10
N GLU A 96 -10.23 8.30 -22.20
CA GLU A 96 -9.15 7.31 -22.34
C GLU A 96 -7.95 7.64 -21.44
N SER A 97 -7.81 8.91 -21.02
CA SER A 97 -6.81 9.32 -20.01
C SER A 97 -6.92 8.53 -18.70
N PHE A 98 -8.08 7.92 -18.45
CA PHE A 98 -8.38 7.13 -17.26
C PHE A 98 -8.38 5.61 -17.51
N ASP A 99 -7.85 5.14 -18.64
CA ASP A 99 -7.74 3.70 -18.94
C ASP A 99 -6.52 3.05 -18.26
N ARG A 100 -5.43 3.82 -18.10
CA ARG A 100 -4.24 3.37 -17.39
C ARG A 100 -3.72 4.45 -16.45
N PRO A 101 -3.52 4.14 -15.16
CA PRO A 101 -2.87 5.06 -14.25
C PRO A 101 -1.38 5.21 -14.59
N ILE A 102 -0.83 6.39 -14.33
CA ILE A 102 0.63 6.63 -14.42
C ILE A 102 1.36 6.14 -13.18
N ALA A 103 0.65 5.96 -12.07
CA ALA A 103 1.17 5.40 -10.83
C ALA A 103 0.05 4.76 -10.01
N ALA A 104 0.36 3.66 -9.34
CA ALA A 104 -0.53 3.01 -8.38
C ALA A 104 0.15 2.89 -7.02
N ALA A 105 -0.60 3.18 -5.96
CA ALA A 105 -0.14 3.13 -4.58
C ALA A 105 -1.19 2.45 -3.68
N SER A 106 -0.80 2.17 -2.43
CA SER A 106 -1.68 1.50 -1.45
C SER A 106 -3.02 2.22 -1.22
N LEU A 107 -3.02 3.55 -1.27
CA LEU A 107 -4.21 4.37 -1.01
C LEU A 107 -4.97 4.81 -2.26
N GLY A 108 -4.39 4.66 -3.45
CA GLY A 108 -5.02 5.11 -4.68
C GLY A 108 -4.14 4.99 -5.90
N GLN A 109 -4.61 5.48 -7.01
CA GLN A 109 -3.83 5.59 -8.25
C GLN A 109 -3.93 6.99 -8.85
N VAL A 110 -2.93 7.34 -9.66
CA VAL A 110 -2.79 8.67 -10.27
C VAL A 110 -2.90 8.54 -11.77
N TYR A 111 -3.67 9.42 -12.37
CA TYR A 111 -3.86 9.55 -13.80
C TYR A 111 -3.37 10.91 -14.28
N LYS A 112 -2.91 10.96 -15.53
CA LYS A 112 -2.58 12.21 -16.21
C LYS A 112 -3.73 12.54 -17.17
N ALA A 113 -4.34 13.70 -17.00
CA ALA A 113 -5.47 14.13 -17.82
C ALA A 113 -5.37 15.61 -18.18
N ARG A 114 -6.13 16.06 -19.19
CA ARG A 114 -6.23 17.46 -19.58
C ARG A 114 -7.62 17.97 -19.24
N LEU A 115 -7.68 19.11 -18.57
CA LEU A 115 -8.95 19.78 -18.24
C LEU A 115 -9.63 20.30 -19.49
N LYS A 116 -10.93 20.06 -19.59
CA LYS A 116 -11.76 20.61 -20.66
C LYS A 116 -11.95 22.11 -20.44
N GLY A 117 -11.73 22.89 -21.48
CA GLY A 117 -11.87 24.36 -21.45
C GLY A 117 -10.55 25.10 -21.28
N THR A 118 -9.67 24.71 -20.38
CA THR A 118 -8.34 25.33 -20.22
C THR A 118 -7.24 24.59 -20.98
N GLY A 119 -7.42 23.28 -21.27
CA GLY A 119 -6.40 22.43 -21.85
C GLY A 119 -5.21 22.15 -20.91
N GLU A 120 -5.30 22.55 -19.65
CA GLU A 120 -4.26 22.34 -18.65
C GLU A 120 -4.06 20.86 -18.34
N THR A 121 -2.82 20.42 -18.28
CA THR A 121 -2.47 19.06 -17.88
C THR A 121 -2.41 18.95 -16.37
N VAL A 122 -3.19 18.02 -15.80
CA VAL A 122 -3.32 17.81 -14.36
C VAL A 122 -3.04 16.36 -13.98
N ALA A 123 -2.58 16.16 -12.74
CA ALA A 123 -2.52 14.85 -12.11
C ALA A 123 -3.78 14.62 -11.28
N VAL A 124 -4.54 13.60 -11.65
CA VAL A 124 -5.79 13.23 -10.96
C VAL A 124 -5.54 12.02 -10.09
N LYS A 125 -5.57 12.21 -8.78
CA LYS A 125 -5.43 11.11 -7.81
C LYS A 125 -6.79 10.59 -7.42
N ILE A 126 -7.05 9.31 -7.70
CA ILE A 126 -8.29 8.62 -7.36
C ILE A 126 -8.02 7.63 -6.22
N GLN A 127 -8.75 7.80 -5.13
CA GLN A 127 -8.63 6.96 -3.95
C GLN A 127 -9.16 5.55 -4.22
N ARG A 128 -8.50 4.52 -3.65
CA ARG A 128 -8.99 3.14 -3.73
C ARG A 128 -10.38 3.02 -3.12
N PRO A 129 -11.27 2.23 -3.73
CA PRO A 129 -12.57 1.93 -3.11
C PRO A 129 -12.36 1.26 -1.75
N LYS A 130 -13.21 1.64 -0.78
CA LYS A 130 -13.21 1.11 0.59
C LYS A 130 -11.91 1.29 1.39
N VAL A 131 -10.94 2.07 0.89
CA VAL A 131 -9.65 2.26 1.57
C VAL A 131 -9.82 2.80 2.98
N LEU A 132 -10.75 3.73 3.21
CA LEU A 132 -10.98 4.31 4.53
C LEU A 132 -11.40 3.23 5.54
N ALA A 133 -12.39 2.40 5.19
CA ALA A 133 -12.84 1.31 6.06
C ALA A 133 -11.73 0.27 6.32
N THR A 134 -10.92 -0.03 5.30
CA THR A 134 -9.79 -0.95 5.43
C THR A 134 -8.73 -0.37 6.35
N VAL A 135 -8.31 0.89 6.11
CA VAL A 135 -7.29 1.56 6.95
C VAL A 135 -7.76 1.69 8.40
N THR A 136 -9.02 2.05 8.64
CA THR A 136 -9.57 2.15 10.00
C THR A 136 -9.50 0.81 10.73
N ARG A 137 -9.90 -0.28 10.07
CA ARG A 137 -9.82 -1.63 10.64
C ARG A 137 -8.36 -2.03 10.92
N ASP A 138 -7.47 -1.78 9.97
CA ASP A 138 -6.06 -2.16 10.09
C ASP A 138 -5.36 -1.38 11.21
N LEU A 139 -5.65 -0.09 11.37
CA LEU A 139 -5.15 0.74 12.48
C LEU A 139 -5.69 0.26 13.83
N TYR A 140 -6.95 -0.18 13.87
CA TYR A 140 -7.52 -0.77 15.09
C TYR A 140 -6.78 -2.06 15.48
N VAL A 141 -6.48 -2.95 14.53
CA VAL A 141 -5.69 -4.16 14.77
C VAL A 141 -4.28 -3.84 15.25
N ILE A 142 -3.62 -2.88 14.59
CA ILE A 142 -2.28 -2.42 15.00
C ILE A 142 -2.29 -1.89 16.43
N ARG A 143 -3.29 -1.09 16.78
CA ARG A 143 -3.46 -0.59 18.16
C ARG A 143 -3.59 -1.72 19.17
N ILE A 144 -4.44 -2.74 18.93
CA ILE A 144 -4.57 -3.89 19.79
C ILE A 144 -3.21 -4.59 19.98
N ILE A 145 -2.46 -4.78 18.90
CA ILE A 145 -1.14 -5.41 18.96
C ILE A 145 -0.19 -4.60 19.84
N LEU A 146 -0.16 -3.29 19.67
CA LEU A 146 0.69 -2.40 20.46
C LEU A 146 0.29 -2.41 21.94
N ASP A 147 -1.01 -2.39 22.25
CA ASP A 147 -1.54 -2.45 23.62
C ASP A 147 -1.24 -3.81 24.31
N LEU A 148 -0.97 -4.88 23.54
CA LEU A 148 -0.60 -6.20 24.09
C LEU A 148 0.91 -6.35 24.33
N ILE A 149 1.73 -5.54 23.69
CA ILE A 149 3.21 -5.62 23.76
C ILE A 149 3.77 -4.59 24.76
N GLY A 150 3.07 -3.49 25.01
CA GLY A 150 3.48 -2.38 25.90
C GLY A 150 2.89 -2.49 27.24
#